data_27ac1bbd8e685a3ab535694aaefd5423
#
_entry.id   27ac1bbd8e685a3ab535694aaefd5423
#
_cell.length_a   1.000
_cell.length_b   1.000
_cell.length_c   1.000
_cell.angle_alpha   90.00
_cell.angle_beta   90.00
_cell.angle_gamma   90.00
#
_symmetry.space_group_name_H-M   'P 1'
#
loop_
_entity.id
_entity.type
_entity.pdbx_description
1 polymer ?
#
loop_
_entity_poly.entity_id
_entity_poly.type
_entity_poly.pdbx_seq_one_letter_code
_entity_poly.pdbx_strand_id
1 'polypeptide(L)'
;INAMVRDSEIKTQDMNIIECMTASVFNTDSLHSYRIKMSNVKPNNRLQNLSDKDFLQAIGAIGVGEDLLFHPTAAGLLMFGKSKFIKKEYPSYCLEYKETTQDDKHTIISSNLNSDCENLYDFFIKVFEKISSDIKLTANIKSDITPITTALQEALANCLINADYYGSNGVAVITDDESITM
;
A
#
# COMPACT_ATOMS: atom_id res chain seq x y z
N ILE A 1 13.66 2.56 22.20
CA ILE A 1 14.54 1.40 22.43
C ILE A 1 14.00 0.17 21.69
N ASN A 2 12.71 -0.13 21.82
CA ASN A 2 12.10 -1.30 21.15
C ASN A 2 12.17 -1.23 19.62
N ALA A 3 11.98 -0.05 19.01
CA ALA A 3 12.09 0.14 17.57
C ALA A 3 13.52 -0.12 17.06
N MET A 4 14.54 0.42 17.75
CA MET A 4 15.94 0.24 17.36
C MET A 4 16.42 -1.21 17.45
N VAL A 5 15.92 -1.98 18.44
CA VAL A 5 16.27 -3.42 18.56
C VAL A 5 15.61 -4.20 17.40
N ARG A 6 14.35 -3.88 17.09
CA ARG A 6 13.61 -4.46 15.99
C ARG A 6 14.31 -4.26 14.64
N ASP A 7 14.81 -3.04 14.38
CA ASP A 7 15.47 -2.67 13.12
C ASP A 7 16.88 -3.25 12.99
N SER A 8 17.45 -3.80 14.06
CA SER A 8 18.77 -4.43 14.05
C SER A 8 18.75 -5.92 13.65
N GLU A 9 17.58 -6.52 13.48
CA GLU A 9 17.47 -7.92 13.05
C GLU A 9 17.89 -8.07 11.58
N ILE A 10 18.61 -9.17 11.28
CA ILE A 10 19.16 -9.48 9.95
C ILE A 10 18.06 -9.75 8.91
N LYS A 11 16.88 -10.22 9.34
CA LYS A 11 15.68 -10.35 8.50
C LYS A 11 14.90 -9.03 8.56
N THR A 12 14.69 -8.43 7.40
CA THR A 12 13.77 -7.29 7.29
C THR A 12 12.39 -7.72 7.78
N GLN A 13 11.74 -6.90 8.58
CA GLN A 13 10.41 -7.22 9.14
C GLN A 13 9.38 -7.51 8.06
N ASP A 14 9.53 -6.92 6.89
CA ASP A 14 8.68 -7.13 5.72
C ASP A 14 8.59 -8.60 5.29
N MET A 15 9.68 -9.36 5.50
CA MET A 15 9.78 -10.78 5.15
C MET A 15 9.36 -11.72 6.28
N ASN A 16 8.93 -11.20 7.43
CA ASN A 16 8.41 -12.03 8.51
C ASN A 16 7.19 -12.82 8.03
N ILE A 17 7.19 -14.12 8.29
CA ILE A 17 6.14 -15.04 7.88
C ILE A 17 5.07 -15.08 8.96
N ILE A 18 3.81 -14.92 8.58
CA ILE A 18 2.66 -14.92 9.49
C ILE A 18 2.01 -16.31 9.44
N GLU A 19 2.58 -17.25 10.18
CA GLU A 19 2.22 -18.67 10.13
C GLU A 19 0.76 -18.98 10.53
N CYS A 20 0.14 -18.10 11.32
CA CYS A 20 -1.26 -18.26 11.71
C CYS A 20 -2.26 -17.91 10.59
N MET A 21 -1.79 -17.54 9.39
CA MET A 21 -2.59 -17.14 8.25
C MET A 21 -2.23 -17.94 7.00
N THR A 22 -3.18 -18.06 6.08
CA THR A 22 -3.00 -18.72 4.77
C THR A 22 -3.19 -17.71 3.64
N ALA A 23 -2.91 -18.09 2.39
CA ALA A 23 -3.11 -17.24 1.22
C ALA A 23 -4.56 -16.74 1.02
N SER A 24 -5.56 -17.31 1.71
CA SER A 24 -6.96 -16.86 1.67
C SER A 24 -7.18 -15.45 2.26
N VAL A 25 -6.18 -14.91 2.96
CA VAL A 25 -6.22 -13.55 3.51
C VAL A 25 -6.11 -12.48 2.44
N PHE A 26 -5.56 -12.81 1.26
CA PHE A 26 -5.37 -11.83 0.18
C PHE A 26 -6.69 -11.41 -0.47
N ASN A 27 -6.74 -10.15 -0.88
CA ASN A 27 -7.78 -9.59 -1.71
C ASN A 27 -7.47 -9.90 -3.18
N THR A 28 -8.34 -10.68 -3.83
CA THR A 28 -8.15 -11.11 -5.21
C THR A 28 -8.22 -9.95 -6.20
N ASP A 29 -9.05 -8.95 -5.92
CA ASP A 29 -9.25 -7.80 -6.81
C ASP A 29 -8.01 -6.89 -6.80
N SER A 30 -7.45 -6.63 -5.60
CA SER A 30 -6.19 -5.87 -5.46
C SER A 30 -5.04 -6.59 -6.18
N LEU A 31 -4.94 -7.91 -6.02
CA LEU A 31 -3.90 -8.71 -6.66
C LEU A 31 -4.05 -8.71 -8.18
N HIS A 32 -5.26 -8.88 -8.69
CA HIS A 32 -5.55 -8.86 -10.12
C HIS A 32 -5.24 -7.48 -10.73
N SER A 33 -5.67 -6.40 -10.07
CA SER A 33 -5.37 -5.02 -10.49
C SER A 33 -3.87 -4.75 -10.54
N TYR A 34 -3.12 -5.21 -9.53
CA TYR A 34 -1.67 -5.08 -9.50
C TYR A 34 -1.00 -5.81 -10.67
N ARG A 35 -1.41 -7.05 -10.97
CA ARG A 35 -0.89 -7.83 -12.10
C ARG A 35 -1.12 -7.12 -13.44
N ILE A 36 -2.32 -6.58 -13.65
CA ILE A 36 -2.65 -5.81 -14.86
C ILE A 36 -1.74 -4.57 -14.98
N LYS A 37 -1.64 -3.77 -13.91
CA LYS A 37 -0.78 -2.57 -13.95
C LYS A 37 0.68 -2.91 -14.19
N MET A 38 1.20 -3.96 -13.56
CA MET A 38 2.55 -4.44 -13.78
C MET A 38 2.78 -4.87 -15.24
N SER A 39 1.80 -5.57 -15.85
CA SER A 39 1.86 -6.00 -17.25
C SER A 39 1.93 -4.82 -18.21
N ASN A 40 1.21 -3.75 -17.92
CA ASN A 40 1.20 -2.53 -18.73
C ASN A 40 2.54 -1.79 -18.67
N VAL A 41 3.19 -1.77 -17.49
CA VAL A 41 4.48 -1.09 -17.30
C VAL A 41 5.65 -1.91 -17.86
N LYS A 42 5.60 -3.23 -17.73
CA LYS A 42 6.67 -4.14 -18.20
C LYS A 42 6.06 -5.26 -19.06
N PRO A 43 5.73 -4.99 -20.32
CA PRO A 43 5.29 -5.99 -21.26
C PRO A 43 6.36 -7.10 -21.37
N ASN A 44 5.94 -8.34 -21.47
CA ASN A 44 6.82 -9.53 -21.51
C ASN A 44 7.56 -9.88 -20.20
N ASN A 45 7.06 -9.42 -19.05
CA ASN A 45 7.57 -9.88 -17.77
C ASN A 45 7.19 -11.37 -17.56
N ARG A 46 8.17 -12.18 -17.17
CA ARG A 46 7.98 -13.62 -16.86
C ARG A 46 6.89 -13.86 -15.81
N LEU A 47 6.64 -12.89 -14.94
CA LEU A 47 5.66 -12.98 -13.86
C LEU A 47 4.20 -12.99 -14.35
N GLN A 48 3.94 -12.55 -15.59
CA GLN A 48 2.58 -12.47 -16.13
C GLN A 48 1.87 -13.83 -16.26
N ASN A 49 2.63 -14.85 -16.61
CA ASN A 49 2.11 -16.19 -16.91
C ASN A 49 2.15 -17.14 -15.70
N LEU A 50 2.57 -16.65 -14.54
CA LEU A 50 2.61 -17.45 -13.33
C LEU A 50 1.20 -17.67 -12.74
N SER A 51 1.01 -18.83 -12.10
CA SER A 51 -0.15 -19.02 -11.22
C SER A 51 -0.17 -17.95 -10.12
N ASP A 52 -1.31 -17.72 -9.48
CA ASP A 52 -1.39 -16.72 -8.37
C ASP A 52 -0.43 -17.07 -7.24
N LYS A 53 -0.28 -18.36 -6.92
CA LYS A 53 0.66 -18.81 -5.90
C LYS A 53 2.11 -18.51 -6.29
N ASP A 54 2.52 -18.89 -7.50
CA ASP A 54 3.90 -18.67 -7.97
C ASP A 54 4.19 -17.17 -8.12
N PHE A 55 3.19 -16.41 -8.53
CA PHE A 55 3.29 -14.96 -8.60
C PHE A 55 3.50 -14.33 -7.20
N LEU A 56 2.67 -14.69 -6.22
CA LEU A 56 2.80 -14.21 -4.83
C LEU A 56 4.16 -14.58 -4.23
N GLN A 57 4.65 -15.78 -4.52
CA GLN A 57 5.99 -16.21 -4.10
C GLN A 57 7.09 -15.40 -4.79
N ALA A 58 6.97 -15.18 -6.09
CA ALA A 58 7.97 -14.45 -6.88
C ALA A 58 8.11 -12.98 -6.48
N ILE A 59 7.03 -12.35 -5.99
CA ILE A 59 7.05 -10.98 -5.46
C ILE A 59 7.32 -10.91 -3.96
N GLY A 60 7.53 -12.05 -3.29
CA GLY A 60 7.80 -12.11 -1.85
C GLY A 60 6.58 -11.90 -0.96
N ALA A 61 5.36 -11.97 -1.51
CA ALA A 61 4.13 -11.80 -0.73
C ALA A 61 3.76 -13.04 0.10
N ILE A 62 4.31 -14.21 -0.25
CA ILE A 62 4.24 -15.44 0.54
C ILE A 62 5.62 -16.06 0.70
N GLY A 63 5.82 -16.75 1.81
CA GLY A 63 7.04 -17.50 2.10
C GLY A 63 6.71 -18.84 2.74
N VAL A 64 7.71 -19.70 2.89
CA VAL A 64 7.59 -21.02 3.52
C VAL A 64 7.82 -20.89 5.02
N GLY A 65 6.83 -21.27 5.83
CA GLY A 65 6.90 -21.32 7.28
C GLY A 65 7.68 -22.52 7.82
N GLU A 66 7.77 -22.63 9.14
CA GLU A 66 8.42 -23.77 9.82
C GLU A 66 7.67 -25.08 9.59
N ASP A 67 6.37 -25.01 9.36
CA ASP A 67 5.50 -26.13 8.99
C ASP A 67 5.64 -26.61 7.55
N LEU A 68 6.56 -26.01 6.79
CA LEU A 68 6.81 -26.22 5.34
C LEU A 68 5.62 -25.83 4.43
N LEU A 69 4.65 -25.08 4.95
CA LEU A 69 3.54 -24.55 4.17
C LEU A 69 3.79 -23.09 3.75
N PHE A 70 2.99 -22.62 2.79
CA PHE A 70 3.06 -21.24 2.35
C PHE A 70 2.14 -20.34 3.15
N HIS A 71 2.71 -19.30 3.74
CA HIS A 71 2.04 -18.29 4.53
C HIS A 71 2.31 -16.89 3.99
N PRO A 72 1.44 -15.91 4.24
CA PRO A 72 1.71 -14.53 3.90
C PRO A 72 2.93 -14.00 4.64
N THR A 73 3.72 -13.18 3.96
CA THR A 73 4.70 -12.33 4.62
C THR A 73 4.03 -11.07 5.16
N ALA A 74 4.70 -10.35 6.06
CA ALA A 74 4.24 -9.06 6.58
C ALA A 74 3.97 -8.07 5.42
N ALA A 75 4.91 -7.92 4.50
CA ALA A 75 4.74 -7.08 3.31
C ALA A 75 3.59 -7.56 2.42
N GLY A 76 3.47 -8.86 2.19
CA GLY A 76 2.38 -9.43 1.39
C GLY A 76 1.01 -9.14 2.01
N LEU A 77 0.87 -9.33 3.33
CA LEU A 77 -0.38 -9.04 4.03
C LEU A 77 -0.74 -7.56 3.95
N LEU A 78 0.21 -6.66 4.22
CA LEU A 78 -0.02 -5.21 4.15
C LEU A 78 -0.38 -4.76 2.73
N MET A 79 0.32 -5.27 1.72
CA MET A 79 0.11 -4.87 0.31
C MET A 79 -1.18 -5.37 -0.29
N PHE A 80 -1.61 -6.60 0.02
CA PHE A 80 -2.71 -7.26 -0.69
C PHE A 80 -3.73 -7.92 0.23
N GLY A 81 -3.57 -7.83 1.55
CA GLY A 81 -4.49 -8.44 2.51
C GLY A 81 -5.86 -7.77 2.53
N LYS A 82 -6.87 -8.53 2.96
CA LYS A 82 -8.16 -7.95 3.33
C LYS A 82 -8.01 -7.22 4.66
N SER A 83 -8.61 -6.05 4.79
CA SER A 83 -8.50 -5.15 5.94
C SER A 83 -8.68 -5.85 7.29
N LYS A 84 -9.64 -6.78 7.39
CA LYS A 84 -9.91 -7.54 8.63
C LYS A 84 -8.71 -8.38 9.12
N PHE A 85 -7.91 -8.92 8.18
CA PHE A 85 -6.73 -9.72 8.53
C PHE A 85 -5.52 -8.83 8.82
N ILE A 86 -5.40 -7.71 8.10
CA ILE A 86 -4.38 -6.71 8.40
C ILE A 86 -4.59 -6.19 9.83
N LYS A 87 -5.80 -5.78 10.20
CA LYS A 87 -6.11 -5.26 11.54
C LYS A 87 -5.96 -6.31 12.66
N LYS A 88 -6.05 -7.59 12.33
CA LYS A 88 -5.77 -8.67 13.29
C LYS A 88 -4.29 -8.74 13.66
N GLU A 89 -3.40 -8.54 12.69
CA GLU A 89 -1.94 -8.55 12.88
C GLU A 89 -1.41 -7.19 13.33
N TYR A 90 -1.97 -6.12 12.75
CA TYR A 90 -1.61 -4.72 13.00
C TYR A 90 -2.82 -3.96 13.54
N PRO A 91 -3.12 -4.03 14.86
CA PRO A 91 -4.33 -3.43 15.44
C PRO A 91 -4.46 -1.92 15.23
N SER A 92 -3.31 -1.22 15.13
CA SER A 92 -3.25 0.23 14.89
C SER A 92 -3.25 0.61 13.40
N TYR A 93 -3.37 -0.37 12.50
CA TYR A 93 -3.39 -0.09 11.05
C TYR A 93 -4.51 0.88 10.69
N CYS A 94 -4.11 2.05 10.23
CA CYS A 94 -4.98 3.13 9.82
C CYS A 94 -4.34 3.90 8.68
N LEU A 95 -5.05 4.00 7.56
CA LEU A 95 -4.67 4.82 6.41
C LEU A 95 -5.77 5.84 6.18
N GLU A 96 -5.40 7.10 6.05
CA GLU A 96 -6.34 8.19 5.82
C GLU A 96 -5.81 9.16 4.77
N TYR A 97 -6.68 9.51 3.82
CA TYR A 97 -6.47 10.65 2.95
C TYR A 97 -7.48 11.73 3.29
N LYS A 98 -6.99 12.94 3.53
CA LYS A 98 -7.77 14.09 3.97
C LYS A 98 -7.55 15.26 3.04
N GLU A 99 -8.63 15.95 2.71
CA GLU A 99 -8.59 17.26 2.07
C GLU A 99 -8.89 18.33 3.11
N THR A 100 -8.08 19.37 3.14
CA THR A 100 -8.28 20.53 4.01
C THR A 100 -8.69 21.70 3.13
N THR A 101 -9.87 22.25 3.41
CA THR A 101 -10.30 23.55 2.89
C THR A 101 -10.17 24.59 3.99
N GLN A 102 -10.36 25.90 3.68
CA GLN A 102 -10.19 26.98 4.64
C GLN A 102 -11.03 26.80 5.92
N ASP A 103 -12.15 26.07 5.84
CA ASP A 103 -13.12 25.96 6.94
C ASP A 103 -13.21 24.55 7.55
N ASP A 104 -12.68 23.48 6.89
CA ASP A 104 -12.87 22.13 7.41
C ASP A 104 -11.84 21.11 6.86
N LYS A 105 -11.66 20.01 7.60
CA LYS A 105 -10.87 18.84 7.21
C LYS A 105 -11.81 17.66 6.93
N HIS A 106 -11.86 17.23 5.69
CA HIS A 106 -12.65 16.08 5.30
C HIS A 106 -11.79 14.85 5.05
N THR A 107 -12.13 13.74 5.68
CA THR A 107 -11.56 12.44 5.31
C THR A 107 -12.26 11.92 4.06
N ILE A 108 -11.51 11.74 2.98
CA ILE A 108 -12.02 11.33 1.67
C ILE A 108 -11.88 9.83 1.45
N ILE A 109 -10.74 9.25 1.88
CA ILE A 109 -10.46 7.82 1.77
C ILE A 109 -9.95 7.32 3.12
N SER A 110 -10.49 6.22 3.62
CA SER A 110 -10.06 5.65 4.89
C SER A 110 -10.10 4.12 4.87
N SER A 111 -9.11 3.50 5.51
CA SER A 111 -9.13 2.06 5.80
C SER A 111 -10.07 1.69 6.96
N ASN A 112 -10.57 2.68 7.71
CA ASN A 112 -11.41 2.48 8.88
C ASN A 112 -12.90 2.75 8.64
N LEU A 113 -13.19 3.74 7.80
CA LEU A 113 -14.55 4.17 7.48
C LEU A 113 -14.99 3.53 6.15
N ASN A 114 -16.15 2.86 6.16
CA ASN A 114 -16.82 2.30 4.98
C ASN A 114 -16.00 1.37 4.08
N SER A 115 -14.83 0.90 4.54
CA SER A 115 -13.96 0.01 3.77
C SER A 115 -13.59 0.56 2.37
N ASP A 116 -13.30 1.86 2.30
CA ASP A 116 -12.94 2.51 1.03
C ASP A 116 -11.67 1.91 0.42
N CYS A 117 -10.76 1.39 1.25
CA CYS A 117 -9.60 0.65 0.82
C CYS A 117 -9.32 -0.52 1.75
N GLU A 118 -8.93 -1.65 1.17
CA GLU A 118 -8.65 -2.89 1.91
C GLU A 118 -7.21 -2.95 2.42
N ASN A 119 -6.25 -2.40 1.65
CA ASN A 119 -4.82 -2.59 1.87
C ASN A 119 -4.00 -1.41 1.33
N LEU A 120 -2.68 -1.48 1.47
CA LEU A 120 -1.76 -0.43 1.01
C LEU A 120 -1.85 -0.18 -0.48
N TYR A 121 -1.97 -1.23 -1.29
CA TYR A 121 -2.05 -1.09 -2.73
C TYR A 121 -3.33 -0.34 -3.15
N ASP A 122 -4.48 -0.70 -2.59
CA ASP A 122 -5.74 -0.02 -2.88
C ASP A 122 -5.70 1.46 -2.46
N PHE A 123 -5.14 1.72 -1.27
CA PHE A 123 -4.97 3.09 -0.79
C PHE A 123 -4.07 3.90 -1.72
N PHE A 124 -2.90 3.36 -2.06
CA PHE A 124 -1.96 4.01 -2.97
C PHE A 124 -2.62 4.38 -4.29
N ILE A 125 -3.33 3.45 -4.92
CA ILE A 125 -3.97 3.68 -6.22
C ILE A 125 -5.04 4.76 -6.13
N LYS A 126 -5.93 4.69 -5.15
CA LYS A 126 -7.04 5.63 -4.99
C LYS A 126 -6.55 7.05 -4.68
N VAL A 127 -5.60 7.18 -3.76
CA VAL A 127 -5.03 8.49 -3.39
C VAL A 127 -4.25 9.08 -4.56
N PHE A 128 -3.42 8.27 -5.23
CA PHE A 128 -2.66 8.73 -6.39
C PHE A 128 -3.57 9.19 -7.54
N GLU A 129 -4.62 8.43 -7.85
CA GLU A 129 -5.59 8.78 -8.90
C GLU A 129 -6.34 10.06 -8.54
N LYS A 130 -6.78 10.22 -7.29
CA LYS A 130 -7.48 11.41 -6.80
C LYS A 130 -6.60 12.65 -6.91
N ILE A 131 -5.42 12.66 -6.30
CA ILE A 131 -4.52 13.82 -6.32
C ILE A 131 -4.06 14.14 -7.75
N SER A 132 -3.75 13.12 -8.56
CA SER A 132 -3.36 13.33 -9.96
C SER A 132 -4.48 13.94 -10.80
N SER A 133 -5.73 13.61 -10.51
CA SER A 133 -6.89 14.22 -11.16
C SER A 133 -7.02 15.70 -10.79
N ASP A 134 -6.87 16.03 -9.51
CA ASP A 134 -6.99 17.41 -9.01
C ASP A 134 -5.86 18.29 -9.54
N ILE A 135 -4.63 17.79 -9.62
CA ILE A 135 -3.51 18.48 -10.27
C ILE A 135 -3.82 18.78 -11.75
N LYS A 136 -4.41 17.84 -12.49
CA LYS A 136 -4.78 18.04 -13.90
C LYS A 136 -5.88 19.08 -14.08
N LEU A 137 -6.84 19.13 -13.18
CA LEU A 137 -7.94 20.09 -13.19
C LEU A 137 -7.46 21.52 -12.88
N THR A 138 -6.55 21.65 -11.91
CA THR A 138 -5.98 22.96 -11.51
C THR A 138 -4.95 23.48 -12.51
N ALA A 139 -4.20 22.58 -13.13
CA ALA A 139 -3.23 22.93 -14.16
C ALA A 139 -3.94 23.18 -15.50
N ASN A 140 -4.58 24.33 -15.64
CA ASN A 140 -4.98 24.88 -16.96
C ASN A 140 -3.76 25.12 -17.89
N ILE A 141 -2.65 24.41 -17.67
CA ILE A 141 -1.35 24.66 -18.26
C ILE A 141 -1.03 23.56 -19.25
N LYS A 142 -0.66 23.95 -20.45
CA LYS A 142 -0.02 23.13 -21.49
C LYS A 142 1.38 22.62 -21.10
N SER A 143 1.73 22.59 -19.81
CA SER A 143 3.00 22.09 -19.31
C SER A 143 2.95 20.58 -19.10
N ASP A 144 4.08 19.92 -19.26
CA ASP A 144 4.23 18.50 -19.01
C ASP A 144 4.01 18.20 -17.51
N ILE A 145 2.90 17.54 -17.18
CA ILE A 145 2.52 17.18 -15.81
C ILE A 145 3.30 15.92 -15.35
N THR A 146 3.95 15.22 -16.26
CA THR A 146 4.64 13.96 -16.00
C THR A 146 5.65 14.02 -14.84
N PRO A 147 6.52 15.07 -14.72
CA PRO A 147 7.45 15.15 -13.61
C PRO A 147 6.77 15.27 -12.24
N ILE A 148 5.66 16.02 -12.16
CA ILE A 148 4.91 16.23 -10.90
C ILE A 148 4.23 14.93 -10.48
N THR A 149 3.58 14.24 -11.39
CA THR A 149 2.92 12.98 -11.10
C THR A 149 3.92 11.88 -10.74
N THR A 150 5.10 11.87 -11.35
CA THR A 150 6.19 10.95 -11.01
C THR A 150 6.70 11.21 -9.59
N ALA A 151 6.96 12.46 -9.24
CA ALA A 151 7.39 12.84 -7.89
C ALA A 151 6.33 12.50 -6.84
N LEU A 152 5.05 12.76 -7.13
CA LEU A 152 3.94 12.37 -6.26
C LEU A 152 3.88 10.86 -6.05
N GLN A 153 4.02 10.09 -7.13
CA GLN A 153 4.02 8.63 -7.07
C GLN A 153 5.13 8.10 -6.16
N GLU A 154 6.34 8.65 -6.32
CA GLU A 154 7.51 8.28 -5.52
C GLU A 154 7.34 8.68 -4.06
N ALA A 155 6.89 9.90 -3.78
CA ALA A 155 6.69 10.40 -2.42
C ALA A 155 5.62 9.56 -1.68
N LEU A 156 4.48 9.28 -2.32
CA LEU A 156 3.42 8.47 -1.74
C LEU A 156 3.88 7.02 -1.49
N ALA A 157 4.60 6.42 -2.44
CA ALA A 157 5.16 5.09 -2.25
C ALA A 157 6.16 5.05 -1.07
N ASN A 158 7.06 6.03 -0.99
CA ASN A 158 8.03 6.13 0.10
C ASN A 158 7.35 6.34 1.46
N CYS A 159 6.32 7.16 1.54
CA CYS A 159 5.53 7.35 2.75
C CYS A 159 4.95 6.00 3.25
N LEU A 160 4.33 5.23 2.36
CA LEU A 160 3.71 3.96 2.71
C LEU A 160 4.72 2.86 3.03
N ILE A 161 5.85 2.78 2.32
CA ILE A 161 6.85 1.73 2.52
C ILE A 161 7.63 1.94 3.82
N ASN A 162 7.89 3.20 4.20
CA ASN A 162 8.70 3.52 5.37
C ASN A 162 7.88 3.75 6.65
N ALA A 163 6.56 3.57 6.60
CA ALA A 163 5.70 3.73 7.76
C ALA A 163 5.88 2.59 8.78
N ASP A 164 5.81 2.93 10.08
CA ASP A 164 5.84 1.95 11.16
C ASP A 164 4.44 1.39 11.45
N TYR A 165 4.10 0.28 10.82
CA TYR A 165 2.81 -0.39 11.01
C TYR A 165 2.70 -1.16 12.34
N TYR A 166 3.80 -1.37 13.05
CA TYR A 166 3.82 -1.94 14.41
C TYR A 166 3.61 -0.87 15.50
N GLY A 167 3.74 0.39 15.12
CA GLY A 167 3.52 1.53 16.01
C GLY A 167 2.04 1.79 16.31
N SER A 168 1.80 2.84 17.06
CA SER A 168 0.44 3.29 17.42
C SER A 168 -0.15 4.31 16.45
N ASN A 169 0.64 4.83 15.52
CA ASN A 169 0.25 5.90 14.60
C ASN A 169 -0.08 5.31 13.23
N GLY A 170 -1.19 5.77 12.64
CA GLY A 170 -1.53 5.47 11.26
C GLY A 170 -0.76 6.36 10.26
N VAL A 171 -1.00 6.13 8.98
CA VAL A 171 -0.50 6.98 7.89
C VAL A 171 -1.60 7.94 7.47
N ALA A 172 -1.28 9.23 7.41
CA ALA A 172 -2.21 10.25 6.92
C ALA A 172 -1.55 11.04 5.78
N VAL A 173 -2.23 11.08 4.64
CA VAL A 173 -1.92 11.97 3.53
C VAL A 173 -2.90 13.13 3.56
N ILE A 174 -2.40 14.35 3.64
CA ILE A 174 -3.23 15.55 3.76
C ILE A 174 -2.90 16.48 2.60
N THR A 175 -3.91 16.91 1.87
CA THR A 175 -3.80 17.92 0.83
C THR A 175 -4.53 19.19 1.25
N ASP A 176 -3.94 20.31 0.93
CA ASP A 176 -4.56 21.63 0.98
C ASP A 176 -4.34 22.36 -0.36
N ASP A 177 -4.76 23.63 -0.45
CA ASP A 177 -4.67 24.42 -1.68
C ASP A 177 -3.23 24.64 -2.18
N GLU A 178 -2.21 24.47 -1.31
CA GLU A 178 -0.82 24.82 -1.59
C GLU A 178 0.15 23.64 -1.44
N SER A 179 -0.23 22.60 -0.68
CA SER A 179 0.70 21.55 -0.26
C SER A 179 0.08 20.15 -0.17
N ILE A 180 0.98 19.15 -0.20
CA ILE A 180 0.67 17.76 0.10
C ILE A 180 1.60 17.32 1.22
N THR A 181 1.02 16.94 2.37
CA THR A 181 1.74 16.43 3.54
C THR A 181 1.52 14.93 3.68
N MET A 182 2.60 14.19 3.91
CA MET A 182 2.58 12.73 4.07
C MET A 182 3.35 12.30 5.32
#